data_87fba09d088604b356c3d8b49dfe6399
#
_entry.id   87fba09d088604b356c3d8b49dfe6399
#
_cell.length_a   1.000
_cell.length_b   1.000
_cell.length_c   1.000
_cell.angle_alpha   90.00
_cell.angle_beta   90.00
_cell.angle_gamma   90.00
#
_symmetry.space_group_name_H-M   'P 1'
#
loop_
_entity.id
_entity.type
_entity.pdbx_description
1 polymer ?
#
loop_
_entity_poly.entity_id
_entity_poly.type
_entity_poly.pdbx_seq_one_letter_code
_entity_poly.pdbx_strand_id
1 'polypeptide(L)'
;MLETAGRSWAVKKAGEVETISNCLGLRADYEAASAGVSGDFRRAHQNHLVTAVAGAEKRRAASRAVLSGEGEPFELMMKALKSHETQAVNIHTSSTASVCMHAGNLFGDQTTGSYCCEINRLYFVTGSSFPCLSIYKPLSPAAKVLPSDEKEALRYWLKREMLHRHLMSGNIDEADYVKHAAEMQRKFLAAALDARDIDELEEVSAACFAEEAAFVDAFLKQVNGKKLSIPGQTYFCRYWRKKNEELAREFSLPV
;
A
#
# COMPACT_ATOMS: atom_id res chain seq x y z
N MET A 1 8.74 -2.36 20.29
CA MET A 1 7.37 -1.96 19.91
C MET A 1 6.81 -1.06 21.00
N LEU A 2 6.28 0.12 20.64
CA LEU A 2 5.62 1.06 21.55
C LEU A 2 4.16 1.20 21.13
N GLU A 3 3.24 1.09 22.07
CA GLU A 3 1.82 1.36 21.86
C GLU A 3 1.35 2.44 22.83
N THR A 4 0.46 3.31 22.35
CA THR A 4 -0.06 4.45 23.11
C THR A 4 -1.58 4.52 23.05
N ALA A 5 -2.21 4.96 24.14
CA ALA A 5 -3.65 5.20 24.23
C ALA A 5 -3.91 6.42 25.13
N GLY A 6 -4.20 7.55 24.52
CA GLY A 6 -4.31 8.82 25.22
C GLY A 6 -2.99 9.23 25.88
N ARG A 7 -2.95 9.27 27.21
CA ARG A 7 -1.76 9.58 28.01
C ARG A 7 -1.00 8.33 28.46
N SER A 8 -1.57 7.15 28.22
CA SER A 8 -0.98 5.88 28.61
C SER A 8 -0.12 5.32 27.50
N TRP A 9 0.96 4.66 27.85
CA TRP A 9 1.82 3.96 26.91
C TRP A 9 2.37 2.67 27.53
N ALA A 10 2.71 1.71 26.68
CA ALA A 10 3.42 0.50 27.03
C ALA A 10 4.46 0.17 25.95
N VAL A 11 5.59 -0.40 26.36
CA VAL A 11 6.69 -0.74 25.45
C VAL A 11 7.25 -2.10 25.76
N LYS A 12 7.59 -2.84 24.70
CA LYS A 12 8.40 -4.07 24.80
C LYS A 12 9.48 -4.08 23.71
N LYS A 13 10.55 -4.81 23.94
CA LYS A 13 11.52 -5.13 22.91
C LYS A 13 10.82 -5.87 21.77
N ALA A 14 11.08 -5.45 20.53
CA ALA A 14 10.55 -6.14 19.37
C ALA A 14 11.20 -7.53 19.24
N GLY A 15 10.39 -8.51 18.85
CA GLY A 15 10.89 -9.81 18.42
C GLY A 15 11.40 -9.75 16.98
N GLU A 16 11.65 -10.92 16.40
CA GLU A 16 12.09 -11.04 14.99
C GLU A 16 11.06 -10.47 14.02
N VAL A 17 9.77 -10.72 14.26
CA VAL A 17 8.66 -10.17 13.49
C VAL A 17 7.63 -9.57 14.43
N GLU A 18 7.34 -8.28 14.24
CA GLU A 18 6.24 -7.61 14.91
C GLU A 18 5.33 -6.91 13.90
N THR A 19 4.03 -6.96 14.16
CA THR A 19 3.03 -6.35 13.29
C THR A 19 2.06 -5.50 14.09
N ILE A 20 1.74 -4.32 13.56
CA ILE A 20 0.82 -3.36 14.17
C ILE A 20 -0.30 -3.06 13.16
N SER A 21 -1.50 -2.88 13.66
CA SER A 21 -2.65 -2.39 12.89
C SER A 21 -3.46 -1.45 13.78
N ASN A 22 -4.67 -1.08 13.39
CA ASN A 22 -5.58 -0.24 14.19
C ASN A 22 -6.13 -1.00 15.42
N CYS A 23 -5.26 -1.71 16.12
CA CYS A 23 -5.57 -2.45 17.36
C CYS A 23 -4.33 -2.50 18.24
N LEU A 24 -4.54 -2.48 19.54
CA LEU A 24 -3.45 -2.71 20.50
C LEU A 24 -3.05 -4.19 20.50
N GLY A 25 -1.76 -4.43 20.59
CA GLY A 25 -1.16 -5.77 20.63
C GLY A 25 -0.61 -6.16 21.96
N LEU A 26 -0.12 -5.18 22.75
CA LEU A 26 0.48 -5.42 24.06
C LEU A 26 -0.58 -5.79 25.09
N ARG A 27 -0.34 -6.88 25.79
CA ARG A 27 -1.18 -7.33 26.91
C ARG A 27 -0.47 -7.02 28.22
N ALA A 28 -0.05 -8.05 28.96
CA ALA A 28 0.76 -7.91 30.17
C ALA A 28 2.26 -8.19 29.92
N ASP A 29 2.63 -8.37 28.66
CA ASP A 29 3.96 -8.75 28.17
C ASP A 29 4.86 -7.54 27.82
N TYR A 30 4.55 -6.37 28.37
CA TYR A 30 5.39 -5.17 28.20
C TYR A 30 6.50 -5.10 29.26
N GLU A 31 7.63 -4.48 28.91
CA GLU A 31 8.80 -4.31 29.77
C GLU A 31 8.73 -3.01 30.58
N ALA A 32 8.08 -1.97 30.03
CA ALA A 32 7.85 -0.71 30.70
C ALA A 32 6.53 -0.08 30.25
N ALA A 33 5.93 0.72 31.13
CA ALA A 33 4.69 1.44 30.85
C ALA A 33 4.63 2.76 31.65
N SER A 34 3.71 3.63 31.25
CA SER A 34 3.42 4.86 31.97
C SER A 34 2.83 4.58 33.37
N ALA A 35 2.98 5.55 34.27
CA ALA A 35 2.43 5.45 35.63
C ALA A 35 0.91 5.16 35.60
N GLY A 36 0.47 4.24 36.46
CA GLY A 36 -0.94 3.83 36.54
C GLY A 36 -1.36 2.72 35.59
N VAL A 37 -0.51 2.33 34.65
CA VAL A 37 -0.75 1.16 33.76
C VAL A 37 -0.37 -0.11 34.52
N SER A 38 -1.30 -1.06 34.59
CA SER A 38 -1.07 -2.39 35.19
C SER A 38 -1.92 -3.45 34.48
N GLY A 39 -1.42 -4.67 34.37
CA GLY A 39 -2.13 -5.78 33.75
C GLY A 39 -2.22 -5.70 32.22
N ASP A 40 -3.32 -6.09 31.64
CA ASP A 40 -3.51 -6.18 30.20
C ASP A 40 -3.78 -4.79 29.59
N PHE A 41 -2.75 -4.19 28.95
CA PHE A 41 -2.82 -2.86 28.33
C PHE A 41 -3.90 -2.79 27.24
N ARG A 42 -3.96 -3.80 26.37
CA ARG A 42 -4.95 -3.90 25.33
C ARG A 42 -6.37 -3.92 25.90
N ARG A 43 -6.63 -4.76 26.89
CA ARG A 43 -7.95 -4.88 27.52
C ARG A 43 -8.40 -3.58 28.18
N ALA A 44 -7.46 -2.85 28.78
CA ALA A 44 -7.75 -1.59 29.47
C ALA A 44 -8.06 -0.43 28.52
N HIS A 45 -7.47 -0.42 27.34
CA HIS A 45 -7.46 0.77 26.48
C HIS A 45 -8.07 0.59 25.08
N GLN A 46 -8.34 -0.65 24.63
CA GLN A 46 -8.87 -0.90 23.30
C GLN A 46 -10.40 -0.83 23.28
N ASN A 47 -10.94 -0.09 22.31
CA ASN A 47 -12.37 -0.20 21.98
C ASN A 47 -12.59 -1.44 21.08
N HIS A 48 -13.08 -2.51 21.67
CA HIS A 48 -13.25 -3.81 21.01
C HIS A 48 -14.25 -3.76 19.85
N LEU A 49 -15.32 -2.97 19.94
CA LEU A 49 -16.32 -2.81 18.87
C LEU A 49 -15.71 -2.15 17.63
N VAL A 50 -15.03 -1.02 17.83
CA VAL A 50 -14.38 -0.30 16.73
C VAL A 50 -13.30 -1.16 16.08
N THR A 51 -12.49 -1.85 16.88
CA THR A 51 -11.44 -2.74 16.38
C THR A 51 -11.98 -3.91 15.56
N ALA A 52 -13.10 -4.50 15.99
CA ALA A 52 -13.74 -5.60 15.27
C ALA A 52 -14.28 -5.15 13.91
N VAL A 53 -15.00 -4.01 13.87
CA VAL A 53 -15.53 -3.44 12.62
C VAL A 53 -14.39 -3.03 11.67
N ALA A 54 -13.30 -2.49 12.22
CA ALA A 54 -12.14 -2.09 11.43
C ALA A 54 -11.34 -3.26 10.84
N GLY A 55 -11.62 -4.51 11.21
CA GLY A 55 -10.88 -5.69 10.73
C GLY A 55 -9.39 -5.71 11.11
N ALA A 56 -8.99 -4.90 12.09
CA ALA A 56 -7.59 -4.63 12.41
C ALA A 56 -6.81 -5.87 12.87
N GLU A 57 -7.45 -6.75 13.62
CA GLU A 57 -6.80 -7.99 14.10
C GLU A 57 -6.53 -8.97 12.95
N LYS A 58 -7.45 -9.04 11.98
CA LYS A 58 -7.27 -9.87 10.78
C LYS A 58 -6.09 -9.37 9.94
N ARG A 59 -5.99 -8.05 9.71
CA ARG A 59 -4.85 -7.45 9.00
C ARG A 59 -3.53 -7.72 9.71
N ARG A 60 -3.50 -7.55 11.03
CA ARG A 60 -2.29 -7.83 11.84
C ARG A 60 -1.87 -9.29 11.73
N ALA A 61 -2.83 -10.21 11.85
CA ALA A 61 -2.56 -11.65 11.74
C ALA A 61 -2.09 -12.04 10.32
N ALA A 62 -2.72 -11.49 9.27
CA ALA A 62 -2.34 -11.73 7.89
C ALA A 62 -0.92 -11.22 7.60
N SER A 63 -0.58 -9.99 8.01
CA SER A 63 0.78 -9.46 7.86
C SER A 63 1.80 -10.30 8.60
N ARG A 64 1.51 -10.72 9.84
CA ARG A 64 2.41 -11.57 10.61
C ARG A 64 2.65 -12.92 9.94
N ALA A 65 1.60 -13.56 9.45
CA ALA A 65 1.70 -14.85 8.76
C ALA A 65 2.63 -14.77 7.53
N VAL A 66 2.53 -13.71 6.74
CA VAL A 66 3.40 -13.50 5.58
C VAL A 66 4.84 -13.23 6.01
N LEU A 67 5.05 -12.33 6.97
CA LEU A 67 6.37 -11.89 7.41
C LEU A 67 7.14 -12.97 8.19
N SER A 68 6.45 -13.95 8.78
CA SER A 68 7.08 -15.10 9.44
C SER A 68 7.42 -16.23 8.47
N GLY A 69 7.18 -16.07 7.15
CA GLY A 69 7.58 -17.02 6.12
C GLY A 69 9.06 -16.93 5.77
N GLU A 70 9.51 -17.87 4.94
CA GLU A 70 10.87 -17.85 4.38
C GLU A 70 10.90 -17.03 3.10
N GLY A 71 11.96 -16.24 2.89
CA GLY A 71 12.17 -15.47 1.67
C GLY A 71 13.00 -14.20 1.89
N GLU A 72 13.19 -13.46 0.83
CA GLU A 72 13.85 -12.17 0.86
C GLU A 72 12.99 -11.16 1.63
N PRO A 73 13.54 -10.41 2.61
CA PRO A 73 12.76 -9.55 3.51
C PRO A 73 11.88 -8.52 2.81
N PHE A 74 12.39 -7.87 1.73
CA PHE A 74 11.59 -6.90 0.98
C PHE A 74 10.45 -7.55 0.20
N GLU A 75 10.67 -8.75 -0.36
CA GLU A 75 9.58 -9.51 -1.01
C GLU A 75 8.48 -9.86 -0.01
N LEU A 76 8.84 -10.30 1.19
CA LEU A 76 7.90 -10.60 2.25
C LEU A 76 7.14 -9.34 2.71
N MET A 77 7.83 -8.22 2.89
CA MET A 77 7.20 -6.94 3.24
C MET A 77 6.23 -6.47 2.15
N MET A 78 6.64 -6.46 0.88
CA MET A 78 5.79 -6.08 -0.24
C MET A 78 4.58 -7.01 -0.37
N LYS A 79 4.78 -8.33 -0.20
CA LYS A 79 3.70 -9.31 -0.22
C LYS A 79 2.71 -9.09 0.92
N ALA A 80 3.18 -8.80 2.12
CA ALA A 80 2.32 -8.46 3.26
C ALA A 80 1.50 -7.20 2.99
N LEU A 81 2.13 -6.13 2.48
CA LEU A 81 1.51 -4.85 2.18
C LEU A 81 0.51 -4.91 1.01
N LYS A 82 0.69 -5.84 0.07
CA LYS A 82 -0.22 -6.10 -1.07
C LYS A 82 -1.35 -7.07 -0.72
N SER A 83 -1.36 -7.68 0.47
CA SER A 83 -2.26 -8.79 0.80
C SER A 83 -3.72 -8.36 0.99
N HIS A 84 -4.62 -9.27 0.63
CA HIS A 84 -6.06 -9.15 0.81
C HIS A 84 -6.59 -10.23 1.76
N GLU A 85 -7.78 -10.04 2.32
CA GLU A 85 -8.46 -11.03 3.17
C GLU A 85 -8.65 -12.36 2.44
N THR A 86 -8.93 -12.32 1.15
CA THR A 86 -8.93 -13.48 0.26
C THR A 86 -7.57 -13.58 -0.43
N GLN A 87 -7.06 -14.80 -0.65
CA GLN A 87 -5.74 -14.99 -1.27
C GLN A 87 -5.68 -14.51 -2.73
N ALA A 88 -6.81 -14.48 -3.42
CA ALA A 88 -6.89 -13.93 -4.77
C ALA A 88 -7.03 -12.41 -4.72
N VAL A 89 -6.18 -11.70 -5.46
CA VAL A 89 -6.36 -10.26 -5.70
C VAL A 89 -7.67 -10.10 -6.47
N ASN A 90 -8.59 -9.33 -5.91
CA ASN A 90 -9.80 -8.94 -6.60
C ASN A 90 -9.98 -7.43 -6.42
N ILE A 91 -9.67 -6.68 -7.49
CA ILE A 91 -9.72 -5.22 -7.48
C ILE A 91 -11.13 -4.66 -7.37
N HIS A 92 -12.16 -5.50 -7.54
CA HIS A 92 -13.58 -5.13 -7.45
C HIS A 92 -14.20 -5.45 -6.10
N THR A 93 -13.41 -5.87 -5.12
CA THR A 93 -13.88 -6.12 -3.76
C THR A 93 -13.27 -5.14 -2.77
N SER A 94 -14.03 -4.87 -1.71
CA SER A 94 -13.62 -4.02 -0.61
C SER A 94 -13.78 -4.77 0.71
N SER A 95 -12.72 -4.81 1.51
CA SER A 95 -12.74 -5.42 2.85
C SER A 95 -11.86 -4.63 3.81
N THR A 96 -12.39 -4.32 5.00
CA THR A 96 -11.63 -3.73 6.10
C THR A 96 -10.59 -4.69 6.69
N ALA A 97 -10.69 -5.97 6.39
CA ALA A 97 -9.76 -7.00 6.84
C ALA A 97 -8.54 -7.18 5.92
N SER A 98 -8.53 -6.55 4.73
CA SER A 98 -7.38 -6.54 3.81
C SER A 98 -6.33 -5.52 4.26
N VAL A 99 -5.04 -5.86 4.14
CA VAL A 99 -3.93 -4.91 4.36
C VAL A 99 -3.93 -3.88 3.23
N CYS A 100 -3.96 -4.34 1.98
CA CYS A 100 -4.26 -3.49 0.83
C CYS A 100 -5.79 -3.28 0.77
N MET A 101 -6.27 -2.25 1.43
CA MET A 101 -7.69 -1.96 1.53
C MET A 101 -8.17 -1.19 0.30
N HIS A 102 -9.30 -1.63 -0.27
CA HIS A 102 -10.00 -0.94 -1.34
C HIS A 102 -11.27 -0.31 -0.79
N ALA A 103 -11.47 0.98 -1.07
CA ALA A 103 -12.72 1.65 -0.74
C ALA A 103 -13.91 1.06 -1.53
N GLY A 104 -15.12 1.33 -1.07
CA GLY A 104 -16.35 0.84 -1.74
C GLY A 104 -17.18 -0.10 -0.87
N ASN A 105 -16.97 -0.06 0.43
CA ASN A 105 -17.90 -0.54 1.44
C ASN A 105 -18.27 0.60 2.41
N LEU A 106 -19.15 0.33 3.38
CA LEU A 106 -19.64 1.35 4.32
C LEU A 106 -18.57 1.86 5.31
N PHE A 107 -17.53 1.06 5.57
CA PHE A 107 -16.54 1.31 6.61
C PHE A 107 -15.10 1.26 6.12
N GLY A 108 -14.89 0.89 4.85
CA GLY A 108 -13.55 0.74 4.28
C GLY A 108 -13.03 2.01 3.66
N ASP A 109 -11.78 2.30 3.95
CA ASP A 109 -11.00 3.34 3.30
C ASP A 109 -10.16 2.77 2.17
N GLN A 110 -9.51 3.64 1.41
CA GLN A 110 -8.58 3.29 0.36
C GLN A 110 -7.15 3.36 0.89
N THR A 111 -6.35 2.32 0.63
CA THR A 111 -4.90 2.42 0.80
C THR A 111 -4.32 3.30 -0.30
N THR A 112 -3.82 4.47 0.07
CA THR A 112 -3.39 5.54 -0.86
C THR A 112 -1.89 5.53 -1.14
N GLY A 113 -1.13 4.71 -0.44
CA GLY A 113 0.29 4.56 -0.65
C GLY A 113 0.83 3.43 0.22
N SER A 114 2.02 2.97 -0.11
CA SER A 114 2.72 1.95 0.66
C SER A 114 4.23 2.10 0.52
N TYR A 115 4.95 1.74 1.56
CA TYR A 115 6.40 1.69 1.53
C TYR A 115 6.93 0.61 2.46
N CYS A 116 8.14 0.14 2.19
CA CYS A 116 8.95 -0.68 3.07
C CYS A 116 10.39 -0.20 3.04
N CYS A 117 11.15 -0.43 4.10
CA CYS A 117 12.52 0.05 4.18
C CYS A 117 13.40 -0.79 5.09
N GLU A 118 14.68 -0.78 4.77
CA GLU A 118 15.78 -1.03 5.69
C GLU A 118 16.32 0.33 6.15
N ILE A 119 16.24 0.59 7.45
CA ILE A 119 16.52 1.91 8.02
C ILE A 119 17.92 2.37 7.64
N ASN A 120 18.02 3.61 7.15
CA ASN A 120 19.25 4.28 6.71
C ASN A 120 19.95 3.67 5.48
N ARG A 121 19.31 2.70 4.80
CA ARG A 121 19.93 2.07 3.62
C ARG A 121 19.03 2.15 2.38
N LEU A 122 17.87 1.50 2.39
CA LEU A 122 17.08 1.28 1.20
C LEU A 122 15.60 1.41 1.51
N TYR A 123 14.90 2.16 0.68
CA TYR A 123 13.45 2.33 0.75
C TYR A 123 12.82 1.85 -0.56
N PHE A 124 11.63 1.27 -0.47
CA PHE A 124 10.78 1.02 -1.62
C PHE A 124 9.44 1.68 -1.42
N VAL A 125 8.99 2.43 -2.42
CA VAL A 125 7.75 3.23 -2.35
C VAL A 125 6.86 3.00 -3.57
N THR A 126 5.55 2.99 -3.37
CA THR A 126 4.59 2.93 -4.49
C THR A 126 4.32 4.31 -5.07
N GLY A 127 4.13 5.31 -4.23
CA GLY A 127 3.73 6.67 -4.62
C GLY A 127 2.36 6.73 -5.30
N SER A 128 1.49 5.73 -5.05
CA SER A 128 0.17 5.58 -5.66
C SER A 128 -0.74 4.75 -4.76
N SER A 129 -2.05 4.86 -4.99
CA SER A 129 -3.07 4.01 -4.38
C SER A 129 -2.98 2.55 -4.88
N PHE A 130 -3.75 1.65 -4.29
CA PHE A 130 -3.78 0.23 -4.66
C PHE A 130 -2.39 -0.42 -4.66
N PRO A 131 -1.73 -0.61 -3.52
CA PRO A 131 -0.43 -1.28 -3.45
C PRO A 131 -0.36 -2.61 -4.20
N CYS A 132 -1.48 -3.36 -4.26
CA CYS A 132 -1.58 -4.63 -4.98
C CYS A 132 -1.37 -4.49 -6.51
N LEU A 133 -1.73 -3.34 -7.08
CA LEU A 133 -1.54 -3.01 -8.49
C LEU A 133 -0.26 -2.19 -8.74
N SER A 134 0.34 -1.65 -7.68
CA SER A 134 1.46 -0.73 -7.77
C SER A 134 2.80 -1.45 -7.79
N ILE A 135 3.78 -0.82 -8.43
CA ILE A 135 5.17 -1.25 -8.43
C ILE A 135 5.92 -0.45 -7.35
N TYR A 136 6.61 -1.15 -6.47
CA TYR A 136 7.50 -0.54 -5.49
C TYR A 136 8.82 -0.18 -6.15
N LYS A 137 9.13 1.09 -6.17
CA LYS A 137 10.36 1.63 -6.74
C LYS A 137 11.39 1.84 -5.64
N PRO A 138 12.65 1.44 -5.85
CA PRO A 138 13.72 1.75 -4.90
C PRO A 138 13.92 3.26 -4.82
N LEU A 139 14.07 3.76 -3.61
CA LEU A 139 14.30 5.17 -3.33
C LEU A 139 15.57 5.31 -2.48
N SER A 140 16.62 5.88 -3.07
CA SER A 140 17.75 6.36 -2.31
C SER A 140 17.38 7.64 -1.55
N PRO A 141 17.81 7.83 -0.31
CA PRO A 141 17.62 9.08 0.42
C PRO A 141 18.22 10.31 -0.29
N ALA A 142 19.23 10.10 -1.15
CA ALA A 142 19.88 11.15 -1.93
C ALA A 142 19.25 11.36 -3.31
N ALA A 143 18.37 10.45 -3.78
CA ALA A 143 17.85 10.49 -5.13
C ALA A 143 16.94 11.69 -5.38
N LYS A 144 17.17 12.39 -6.47
CA LYS A 144 16.36 13.52 -6.94
C LYS A 144 15.21 13.05 -7.86
N VAL A 145 14.53 12.00 -7.48
CA VAL A 145 13.45 11.39 -8.26
C VAL A 145 12.05 11.79 -7.79
N LEU A 146 11.97 12.43 -6.64
CA LEU A 146 10.70 12.90 -6.09
C LEU A 146 10.24 14.18 -6.79
N PRO A 147 8.92 14.37 -6.94
CA PRO A 147 8.35 15.60 -7.48
C PRO A 147 8.87 16.84 -6.75
N SER A 148 9.15 17.90 -7.49
CA SER A 148 9.74 19.13 -6.94
C SER A 148 8.69 20.02 -6.23
N ASP A 149 7.42 19.87 -6.59
CA ASP A 149 6.32 20.64 -6.03
C ASP A 149 5.01 19.82 -5.99
N GLU A 150 3.98 20.40 -5.34
CA GLU A 150 2.68 19.75 -5.19
C GLU A 150 1.98 19.45 -6.51
N LYS A 151 2.15 20.30 -7.53
CA LYS A 151 1.50 20.10 -8.84
C LYS A 151 2.13 18.94 -9.58
N GLU A 152 3.43 18.80 -9.50
CA GLU A 152 4.16 17.67 -10.07
C GLU A 152 3.80 16.38 -9.32
N ALA A 153 3.77 16.41 -7.98
CA ALA A 153 3.34 15.29 -7.16
C ALA A 153 1.92 14.84 -7.48
N LEU A 154 0.99 15.79 -7.66
CA LEU A 154 -0.38 15.50 -8.04
C LEU A 154 -0.48 14.86 -9.44
N ARG A 155 0.26 15.38 -10.43
CA ARG A 155 0.31 14.79 -11.78
C ARG A 155 0.88 13.38 -11.75
N TYR A 156 1.93 13.16 -10.97
CA TYR A 156 2.57 11.86 -10.79
C TYR A 156 1.56 10.85 -10.22
N TRP A 157 0.88 11.22 -9.13
CA TRP A 157 -0.14 10.39 -8.49
C TRP A 157 -1.33 10.15 -9.42
N LEU A 158 -1.85 11.20 -10.07
CA LEU A 158 -3.04 11.15 -10.91
C LEU A 158 -2.87 10.19 -12.10
N LYS A 159 -1.71 10.15 -12.75
CA LYS A 159 -1.43 9.20 -13.83
C LYS A 159 -1.62 7.75 -13.37
N ARG A 160 -1.14 7.41 -12.19
CA ARG A 160 -1.24 6.06 -11.61
C ARG A 160 -2.66 5.75 -11.16
N GLU A 161 -3.32 6.71 -10.59
CA GLU A 161 -4.73 6.58 -10.24
C GLU A 161 -5.60 6.33 -11.48
N MET A 162 -5.36 7.05 -12.57
CA MET A 162 -6.05 6.82 -13.86
C MET A 162 -5.79 5.42 -14.40
N LEU A 163 -4.56 4.94 -14.35
CA LEU A 163 -4.22 3.57 -14.76
C LEU A 163 -5.01 2.53 -13.95
N HIS A 164 -5.04 2.65 -12.62
CA HIS A 164 -5.78 1.75 -11.75
C HIS A 164 -7.30 1.80 -12.01
N ARG A 165 -7.85 2.97 -12.30
CA ARG A 165 -9.27 3.12 -12.66
C ARG A 165 -9.60 2.52 -14.02
N HIS A 166 -8.68 2.56 -14.98
CA HIS A 166 -8.85 1.85 -16.25
C HIS A 166 -8.78 0.33 -16.09
N LEU A 167 -7.92 -0.18 -15.18
CA LEU A 167 -7.93 -1.60 -14.79
C LEU A 167 -9.29 -1.98 -14.17
N MET A 168 -9.78 -1.22 -13.20
CA MET A 168 -11.10 -1.44 -12.57
C MET A 168 -12.26 -1.34 -13.56
N SER A 169 -12.10 -0.59 -14.65
CA SER A 169 -13.11 -0.46 -15.71
C SER A 169 -13.02 -1.58 -16.76
N GLY A 170 -12.05 -2.50 -16.64
CA GLY A 170 -11.82 -3.55 -17.64
C GLY A 170 -11.27 -3.03 -18.96
N ASN A 171 -10.75 -1.82 -19.00
CA ASN A 171 -10.18 -1.22 -20.20
C ASN A 171 -8.78 -1.74 -20.51
N ILE A 172 -8.10 -2.29 -19.53
CA ILE A 172 -6.79 -2.92 -19.59
C ILE A 172 -6.96 -4.36 -19.14
N ASP A 173 -6.29 -5.30 -19.79
CA ASP A 173 -6.23 -6.69 -19.36
C ASP A 173 -5.46 -6.78 -18.03
N GLU A 174 -6.17 -7.19 -16.97
CA GLU A 174 -5.59 -7.26 -15.62
C GLU A 174 -4.48 -8.29 -15.51
N ALA A 175 -4.63 -9.46 -16.18
CA ALA A 175 -3.64 -10.53 -16.10
C ALA A 175 -2.34 -10.13 -16.81
N ASP A 176 -2.44 -9.47 -17.96
CA ASP A 176 -1.30 -8.95 -18.70
C ASP A 176 -0.58 -7.86 -17.90
N TYR A 177 -1.33 -6.92 -17.36
CA TYR A 177 -0.77 -5.86 -16.50
C TYR A 177 -0.03 -6.44 -15.29
N VAL A 178 -0.68 -7.31 -14.52
CA VAL A 178 -0.10 -7.90 -13.29
C VAL A 178 1.16 -8.70 -13.59
N LYS A 179 1.19 -9.43 -14.70
CA LYS A 179 2.38 -10.16 -15.15
C LYS A 179 3.56 -9.22 -15.37
N HIS A 180 3.38 -8.17 -16.19
CA HIS A 180 4.44 -7.22 -16.49
C HIS A 180 4.87 -6.41 -15.26
N ALA A 181 3.92 -6.01 -14.40
CA ALA A 181 4.22 -5.33 -13.16
C ALA A 181 5.04 -6.20 -12.20
N ALA A 182 4.74 -7.50 -12.14
CA ALA A 182 5.51 -8.45 -11.32
C ALA A 182 6.93 -8.68 -11.86
N GLU A 183 7.11 -8.74 -13.17
CA GLU A 183 8.41 -8.83 -13.81
C GLU A 183 9.27 -7.60 -13.51
N MET A 184 8.69 -6.41 -13.65
CA MET A 184 9.34 -5.14 -13.33
C MET A 184 9.69 -5.05 -11.84
N GLN A 185 8.79 -5.47 -10.95
CA GLN A 185 9.05 -5.50 -9.51
C GLN A 185 10.26 -6.35 -9.16
N ARG A 186 10.39 -7.56 -9.74
CA ARG A 186 11.56 -8.42 -9.51
C ARG A 186 12.85 -7.78 -10.00
N LYS A 187 12.81 -7.19 -11.19
CA LYS A 187 13.95 -6.45 -11.77
C LYS A 187 14.40 -5.30 -10.85
N PHE A 188 13.47 -4.48 -10.36
CA PHE A 188 13.77 -3.36 -9.50
C PHE A 188 14.34 -3.80 -8.15
N LEU A 189 13.78 -4.86 -7.57
CA LEU A 189 14.29 -5.42 -6.32
C LEU A 189 15.72 -5.94 -6.50
N ALA A 190 15.99 -6.74 -7.53
CA ALA A 190 17.32 -7.26 -7.80
C ALA A 190 18.33 -6.12 -7.99
N ALA A 191 18.02 -5.14 -8.84
CA ALA A 191 18.90 -4.01 -9.10
C ALA A 191 19.24 -3.21 -7.82
N ALA A 192 18.24 -3.01 -6.94
CA ALA A 192 18.45 -2.26 -5.71
C ALA A 192 19.24 -3.04 -4.66
N LEU A 193 19.10 -4.36 -4.61
CA LEU A 193 19.86 -5.22 -3.70
C LEU A 193 21.32 -5.39 -4.16
N ASP A 194 21.57 -5.36 -5.47
CA ASP A 194 22.91 -5.48 -6.06
C ASP A 194 23.70 -4.16 -5.99
N ALA A 195 23.06 -3.01 -5.73
CA ALA A 195 23.74 -1.73 -5.61
C ALA A 195 24.73 -1.74 -4.41
N ARG A 196 25.99 -1.42 -4.69
CA ARG A 196 27.11 -1.54 -3.76
C ARG A 196 27.24 -0.34 -2.82
N ASP A 197 26.80 0.82 -3.26
CA ASP A 197 26.90 2.08 -2.53
C ASP A 197 25.71 3.01 -2.81
N ILE A 198 25.73 4.19 -2.19
CA ILE A 198 24.64 5.15 -2.29
C ILE A 198 24.55 5.79 -3.68
N ASP A 199 25.65 5.94 -4.38
CA ASP A 199 25.69 6.56 -5.71
C ASP A 199 25.08 5.61 -6.74
N GLU A 200 25.45 4.33 -6.72
CA GLU A 200 24.80 3.30 -7.54
C GLU A 200 23.30 3.17 -7.22
N LEU A 201 22.92 3.24 -5.95
CA LEU A 201 21.51 3.19 -5.57
C LEU A 201 20.75 4.42 -6.08
N GLU A 202 21.36 5.60 -6.15
CA GLU A 202 20.77 6.80 -6.74
C GLU A 202 20.51 6.61 -8.24
N GLU A 203 21.48 6.07 -8.98
CA GLU A 203 21.32 5.74 -10.41
C GLU A 203 20.23 4.70 -10.64
N VAL A 204 20.20 3.62 -9.85
CA VAL A 204 19.17 2.60 -9.88
C VAL A 204 17.80 3.20 -9.58
N SER A 205 17.69 4.06 -8.56
CA SER A 205 16.44 4.75 -8.25
C SER A 205 15.94 5.56 -9.45
N ALA A 206 16.80 6.38 -10.03
CA ALA A 206 16.43 7.22 -11.19
C ALA A 206 15.97 6.37 -12.38
N ALA A 207 16.68 5.30 -12.70
CA ALA A 207 16.35 4.38 -13.78
C ALA A 207 14.99 3.69 -13.53
N CYS A 208 14.76 3.18 -12.31
CA CYS A 208 13.51 2.50 -11.96
C CYS A 208 12.29 3.44 -11.99
N PHE A 209 12.43 4.68 -11.52
CA PHE A 209 11.35 5.66 -11.60
C PHE A 209 11.03 6.05 -13.06
N ALA A 210 12.06 6.21 -13.92
CA ALA A 210 11.87 6.51 -15.33
C ALA A 210 11.21 5.34 -16.09
N GLU A 211 11.64 4.10 -15.82
CA GLU A 211 11.09 2.90 -16.45
C GLU A 211 9.62 2.67 -16.04
N GLU A 212 9.30 2.82 -14.75
CA GLU A 212 7.92 2.71 -14.27
C GLU A 212 7.03 3.82 -14.87
N ALA A 213 7.53 5.05 -15.01
CA ALA A 213 6.78 6.12 -15.65
C ALA A 213 6.48 5.81 -17.14
N ALA A 214 7.46 5.27 -17.86
CA ALA A 214 7.27 4.84 -19.25
C ALA A 214 6.27 3.68 -19.36
N PHE A 215 6.30 2.73 -18.41
CA PHE A 215 5.35 1.64 -18.32
C PHE A 215 3.90 2.15 -18.12
N VAL A 216 3.70 3.06 -17.15
CA VAL A 216 2.41 3.69 -16.90
C VAL A 216 1.90 4.41 -18.17
N ASP A 217 2.77 5.20 -18.82
CA ASP A 217 2.41 5.94 -20.03
C ASP A 217 2.07 5.00 -21.20
N ALA A 218 2.72 3.85 -21.32
CA ALA A 218 2.43 2.86 -22.34
C ALA A 218 1.01 2.27 -22.20
N PHE A 219 0.61 1.90 -20.99
CA PHE A 219 -0.74 1.40 -20.73
C PHE A 219 -1.80 2.50 -20.89
N LEU A 220 -1.53 3.71 -20.42
CA LEU A 220 -2.47 4.83 -20.59
C LEU A 220 -2.69 5.20 -22.06
N LYS A 221 -1.68 5.07 -22.92
CA LYS A 221 -1.85 5.25 -24.39
C LYS A 221 -2.82 4.25 -25.00
N GLN A 222 -2.86 2.99 -24.53
CA GLN A 222 -3.76 1.96 -25.04
C GLN A 222 -5.24 2.25 -24.73
N VAL A 223 -5.49 3.06 -23.72
CA VAL A 223 -6.84 3.37 -23.23
C VAL A 223 -7.25 4.81 -23.51
N ASN A 224 -6.46 5.54 -24.32
CA ASN A 224 -6.77 6.92 -24.67
C ASN A 224 -8.17 7.02 -25.32
N GLY A 225 -9.00 7.91 -24.78
CA GLY A 225 -10.39 8.09 -25.21
C GLY A 225 -11.38 7.03 -24.71
N LYS A 226 -10.95 5.99 -23.96
CA LYS A 226 -11.88 5.06 -23.31
C LYS A 226 -12.46 5.67 -22.03
N LYS A 227 -13.74 5.42 -21.80
CA LYS A 227 -14.44 5.89 -20.60
C LYS A 227 -14.12 5.04 -19.36
N LEU A 228 -14.13 5.68 -18.22
CA LEU A 228 -14.03 5.02 -16.91
C LEU A 228 -15.42 4.49 -16.50
N SER A 229 -15.78 3.32 -16.99
CA SER A 229 -17.06 2.67 -16.71
C SER A 229 -16.84 1.41 -15.88
N ILE A 230 -17.25 1.45 -14.59
CA ILE A 230 -17.17 0.26 -13.73
C ILE A 230 -18.48 -0.52 -13.86
N PRO A 231 -18.44 -1.73 -14.45
CA PRO A 231 -19.65 -2.52 -14.68
C PRO A 231 -20.21 -3.08 -13.38
N GLY A 232 -21.53 -3.34 -13.36
CA GLY A 232 -22.22 -3.96 -12.23
C GLY A 232 -23.04 -2.99 -11.39
N GLN A 233 -23.81 -3.57 -10.43
CA GLN A 233 -24.80 -2.84 -9.60
C GLN A 233 -24.49 -2.92 -8.09
N THR A 234 -23.34 -3.48 -7.71
CA THR A 234 -22.93 -3.56 -6.31
C THR A 234 -22.71 -2.16 -5.71
N TYR A 235 -22.68 -2.06 -4.39
CA TYR A 235 -22.31 -0.83 -3.70
C TYR A 235 -20.91 -0.36 -4.14
N PHE A 236 -19.94 -1.27 -4.27
CA PHE A 236 -18.61 -1.01 -4.77
C PHE A 236 -18.64 -0.33 -6.16
N CYS A 237 -19.38 -0.90 -7.12
CA CYS A 237 -19.47 -0.34 -8.47
C CYS A 237 -20.08 1.07 -8.48
N ARG A 238 -21.14 1.29 -7.68
CA ARG A 238 -21.77 2.62 -7.56
C ARG A 238 -20.83 3.64 -6.91
N TYR A 239 -20.13 3.24 -5.87
CA TYR A 239 -19.14 4.08 -5.18
C TYR A 239 -18.05 4.56 -6.16
N TRP A 240 -17.44 3.63 -6.89
CA TRP A 240 -16.33 3.97 -7.78
C TRP A 240 -16.77 4.73 -9.03
N ARG A 241 -17.98 4.48 -9.57
CA ARG A 241 -18.54 5.35 -10.63
C ARG A 241 -18.67 6.79 -10.17
N LYS A 242 -19.22 7.00 -8.97
CA LYS A 242 -19.31 8.34 -8.39
C LYS A 242 -17.92 8.97 -8.21
N LYS A 243 -16.94 8.20 -7.74
CA LYS A 243 -15.55 8.68 -7.59
C LYS A 243 -14.88 9.00 -8.93
N ASN A 244 -15.20 8.29 -9.99
CA ASN A 244 -14.74 8.61 -11.34
C ASN A 244 -15.34 9.92 -11.84
N GLU A 245 -16.63 10.16 -11.63
CA GLU A 245 -17.30 11.42 -11.97
C GLU A 245 -16.75 12.61 -11.17
N GLU A 246 -16.47 12.42 -9.88
CA GLU A 246 -15.83 13.44 -9.03
C GLU A 246 -14.44 13.79 -9.55
N LEU A 247 -13.60 12.80 -9.83
CA LEU A 247 -12.25 12.98 -10.36
C LEU A 247 -12.26 13.71 -11.71
N ALA A 248 -13.15 13.29 -12.59
CA ALA A 248 -13.26 13.90 -13.91
C ALA A 248 -13.66 15.37 -13.85
N ARG A 249 -14.57 15.75 -12.96
CA ARG A 249 -14.96 17.15 -12.75
C ARG A 249 -13.82 17.98 -12.17
N GLU A 250 -13.10 17.43 -11.20
CA GLU A 250 -12.03 18.14 -10.49
C GLU A 250 -10.82 18.40 -11.41
N PHE A 251 -10.49 17.44 -12.27
CA PHE A 251 -9.30 17.51 -13.13
C PHE A 251 -9.63 17.73 -14.63
N SER A 252 -10.89 18.01 -14.97
CA SER A 252 -11.35 18.22 -16.37
C SER A 252 -10.96 17.05 -17.28
N LEU A 253 -11.08 15.81 -16.80
CA LEU A 253 -10.75 14.59 -17.52
C LEU A 253 -11.95 14.09 -18.33
N PRO A 254 -11.74 13.39 -19.46
CA PRO A 254 -12.84 12.71 -20.17
C PRO A 254 -13.39 11.55 -19.32
N VAL A 255 -14.71 11.52 -19.13
CA VAL A 255 -15.46 10.47 -18.39
C VAL A 255 -16.14 9.52 -19.37
#